data_abebe69b59bb272a24390bfd7a7485ca
#
_entry.id   abebe69b59bb272a24390bfd7a7485ca
#
_cell.length_a   1.000
_cell.length_b   1.000
_cell.length_c   1.000
_cell.angle_alpha   90.00
_cell.angle_beta   90.00
_cell.angle_gamma   90.00
#
_symmetry.space_group_name_H-M   'P 1'
#
loop_
_entity.id
_entity.type
_entity.pdbx_description
1 polymer ?
#
loop_
_entity_poly.entity_id
_entity_poly.type
_entity_poly.pdbx_seq_one_letter_code
_entity_poly.pdbx_strand_id
1 'polypeptide(L)'
;MREWNADSYHQVSTPQFDWGTAVLERLALDGDELVLDVGCGTGRLTEKLLERLPRGRAVGIDLSSNMLQVAGDFLRPRFGSQIRLVLADAARLPVVAAADAIFSTATFHWVRDHAQLFRSLYAALKPGGRVVAQCGGGPNIARLHDRAAALMEEPTFAPHFTSWRDPWEFADTATTNRRLEQAGFEAIRTSLVPAPLVQPDAQAFQTFITTVICHPHLAHLASPALQDAFVQDLTRKASSDNPPFELDYWRLNIEARKPAD
;
A
#
# COMPACT_ATOMS: atom_id res chain seq x y z
N MET A 1 12.35 3.01 11.81
CA MET A 1 12.03 3.08 10.38
C MET A 1 11.76 1.65 9.94
N ARG A 2 10.71 1.41 9.18
CA ARG A 2 10.30 0.05 8.83
C ARG A 2 11.00 -0.37 7.54
N GLU A 3 11.82 -1.41 7.62
CA GLU A 3 12.48 -1.98 6.44
C GLU A 3 11.71 -3.21 5.95
N TRP A 4 11.55 -3.32 4.64
CA TRP A 4 10.91 -4.44 3.96
C TRP A 4 11.96 -5.36 3.33
N ASN A 5 11.66 -6.66 3.28
CA ASN A 5 12.41 -7.59 2.45
C ASN A 5 11.97 -7.42 0.98
N ALA A 6 12.65 -6.53 0.26
CA ALA A 6 12.27 -6.13 -1.08
C ALA A 6 12.31 -7.29 -2.09
N ASP A 7 13.27 -8.21 -1.98
CA ASP A 7 13.41 -9.35 -2.90
C ASP A 7 12.26 -10.33 -2.76
N SER A 8 11.92 -10.71 -1.52
CA SER A 8 10.78 -11.60 -1.26
C SER A 8 9.46 -10.96 -1.67
N TYR A 9 9.28 -9.66 -1.38
CA TYR A 9 8.07 -8.92 -1.77
C TYR A 9 7.92 -8.85 -3.29
N HIS A 10 9.01 -8.62 -4.01
CA HIS A 10 9.00 -8.54 -5.49
C HIS A 10 8.46 -9.83 -6.13
N GLN A 11 8.74 -11.00 -5.55
CA GLN A 11 8.33 -12.30 -6.09
C GLN A 11 6.86 -12.65 -5.80
N VAL A 12 6.33 -12.27 -4.63
CA VAL A 12 5.00 -12.72 -4.19
C VAL A 12 3.89 -11.65 -4.35
N SER A 13 4.22 -10.41 -4.71
CA SER A 13 3.27 -9.29 -4.83
C SER A 13 2.54 -9.21 -6.17
N THR A 14 2.40 -10.33 -6.89
CA THR A 14 1.70 -10.35 -8.19
C THR A 14 0.25 -9.81 -8.11
N PRO A 15 -0.58 -10.19 -7.12
CA PRO A 15 -1.93 -9.63 -7.04
C PRO A 15 -1.95 -8.10 -6.86
N GLN A 16 -1.02 -7.55 -6.07
CA GLN A 16 -0.90 -6.11 -5.88
C GLN A 16 -0.47 -5.40 -7.17
N PHE A 17 0.38 -6.05 -7.98
CA PHE A 17 0.79 -5.53 -9.27
C PHE A 17 -0.37 -5.49 -10.26
N ASP A 18 -1.18 -6.55 -10.34
CA ASP A 18 -2.33 -6.62 -11.25
C ASP A 18 -3.39 -5.57 -10.88
N TRP A 19 -3.73 -5.45 -9.58
CA TRP A 19 -4.62 -4.40 -9.10
C TRP A 19 -4.05 -3.01 -9.38
N GLY A 20 -2.76 -2.81 -9.16
CA GLY A 20 -2.09 -1.53 -9.40
C GLY A 20 -2.06 -1.14 -10.87
N THR A 21 -1.92 -2.09 -11.78
CA THR A 21 -2.02 -1.85 -13.23
C THR A 21 -3.40 -1.32 -13.60
N ALA A 22 -4.46 -1.93 -13.10
CA ALA A 22 -5.83 -1.45 -13.31
C ALA A 22 -6.08 -0.04 -12.71
N VAL A 23 -5.38 0.30 -11.61
CA VAL A 23 -5.42 1.67 -11.05
C VAL A 23 -4.70 2.65 -11.96
N LEU A 24 -3.55 2.27 -12.51
CA LEU A 24 -2.79 3.12 -13.42
C LEU A 24 -3.56 3.42 -14.71
N GLU A 25 -4.40 2.50 -15.20
CA GLU A 25 -5.26 2.73 -16.36
C GLU A 25 -6.27 3.86 -16.16
N ARG A 26 -6.70 4.08 -14.92
CA ARG A 26 -7.62 5.19 -14.55
C ARG A 26 -6.93 6.55 -14.49
N LEU A 27 -5.61 6.57 -14.39
CA LEU A 27 -4.84 7.80 -14.42
C LEU A 27 -4.67 8.28 -15.87
N ALA A 28 -5.51 9.22 -16.28
CA ALA A 28 -5.39 9.86 -17.58
C ALA A 28 -4.12 10.71 -17.62
N LEU A 29 -3.23 10.47 -18.58
CA LEU A 29 -1.94 11.15 -18.75
C LEU A 29 -1.78 11.58 -20.20
N ASP A 30 -1.27 12.80 -20.40
CA ASP A 30 -0.90 13.38 -21.73
C ASP A 30 0.56 13.06 -22.09
N GLY A 31 1.33 12.57 -21.10
CA GLY A 31 2.68 12.04 -21.28
C GLY A 31 3.82 13.02 -21.01
N ASP A 32 3.52 14.23 -20.51
CA ASP A 32 4.52 15.26 -20.14
C ASP A 32 4.43 15.72 -18.68
N GLU A 33 3.59 15.05 -17.88
CA GLU A 33 3.36 15.39 -16.49
C GLU A 33 4.54 15.06 -15.58
N LEU A 34 4.59 15.74 -14.44
CA LEU A 34 5.30 15.30 -13.25
C LEU A 34 4.35 14.51 -12.36
N VAL A 35 4.57 13.22 -12.24
CA VAL A 35 3.76 12.33 -11.41
C VAL A 35 4.53 11.89 -10.17
N LEU A 36 3.90 11.96 -9.00
CA LEU A 36 4.42 11.33 -7.79
C LEU A 36 3.84 9.91 -7.66
N ASP A 37 4.69 8.91 -7.57
CA ASP A 37 4.33 7.54 -7.19
C ASP A 37 4.58 7.37 -5.70
N VAL A 38 3.52 7.47 -4.90
CA VAL A 38 3.61 7.49 -3.43
C VAL A 38 3.46 6.07 -2.89
N GLY A 39 4.54 5.56 -2.30
CA GLY A 39 4.73 4.17 -1.93
C GLY A 39 5.15 3.33 -3.14
N CYS A 40 6.16 3.79 -3.87
CA CYS A 40 6.60 3.18 -5.13
C CYS A 40 7.19 1.77 -4.98
N GLY A 41 7.54 1.37 -3.75
CA GLY A 41 8.14 0.08 -3.47
C GLY A 41 9.38 -0.18 -4.33
N THR A 42 9.44 -1.37 -4.95
CA THR A 42 10.53 -1.79 -5.84
C THR A 42 10.45 -1.20 -7.26
N GLY A 43 9.47 -0.34 -7.55
CA GLY A 43 9.36 0.38 -8.81
C GLY A 43 8.65 -0.34 -9.95
N ARG A 44 8.06 -1.53 -9.74
CA ARG A 44 7.38 -2.29 -10.81
C ARG A 44 6.25 -1.52 -11.49
N LEU A 45 5.41 -0.82 -10.71
CA LEU A 45 4.35 0.04 -11.26
C LEU A 45 4.88 1.39 -11.72
N THR A 46 5.93 1.90 -11.06
CA THR A 46 6.65 3.10 -11.52
C THR A 46 7.22 2.92 -12.93
N GLU A 47 7.70 1.71 -13.28
CA GLU A 47 8.11 1.39 -14.65
C GLU A 47 6.96 1.59 -15.64
N LYS A 48 5.79 1.00 -15.33
CA LYS A 48 4.60 1.14 -16.18
C LYS A 48 4.09 2.59 -16.26
N LEU A 49 4.21 3.34 -15.18
CA LEU A 49 3.92 4.76 -15.16
C LEU A 49 4.87 5.54 -16.09
N LEU A 50 6.18 5.29 -16.01
CA LEU A 50 7.19 5.95 -16.84
C LEU A 50 7.04 5.63 -18.34
N GLU A 51 6.61 4.40 -18.70
CA GLU A 51 6.28 4.05 -20.09
C GLU A 51 5.14 4.93 -20.68
N ARG A 52 4.30 5.50 -19.81
CA ARG A 52 3.20 6.42 -20.20
C ARG A 52 3.61 7.90 -20.13
N LEU A 53 4.85 8.20 -19.76
CA LEU A 53 5.39 9.56 -19.60
C LEU A 53 6.57 9.83 -20.55
N PRO A 54 6.41 9.73 -21.89
CA PRO A 54 7.53 9.84 -22.83
C PRO A 54 8.26 11.20 -22.77
N ARG A 55 7.59 12.25 -22.33
CA ARG A 55 8.16 13.60 -22.13
C ARG A 55 8.08 14.06 -20.66
N GLY A 56 7.39 13.29 -19.83
CA GLY A 56 7.16 13.57 -18.42
C GLY A 56 8.24 12.98 -17.52
N ARG A 57 7.96 13.00 -16.24
CA ARG A 57 8.85 12.50 -15.18
C ARG A 57 8.05 11.87 -14.07
N ALA A 58 8.66 10.90 -13.37
CA ALA A 58 8.13 10.38 -12.12
C ALA A 58 9.06 10.68 -10.95
N VAL A 59 8.45 10.87 -9.77
CA VAL A 59 9.16 10.84 -8.49
C VAL A 59 8.59 9.70 -7.68
N GLY A 60 9.36 8.64 -7.53
CA GLY A 60 9.03 7.51 -6.66
C GLY A 60 9.36 7.86 -5.21
N ILE A 61 8.39 7.74 -4.34
CA ILE A 61 8.51 8.06 -2.92
C ILE A 61 8.20 6.81 -2.11
N ASP A 62 9.08 6.45 -1.20
CA ASP A 62 8.87 5.34 -0.26
C ASP A 62 9.49 5.65 1.10
N LEU A 63 9.01 4.99 2.15
CA LEU A 63 9.55 5.11 3.50
C LEU A 63 10.69 4.11 3.76
N SER A 64 10.86 3.10 2.91
CA SER A 64 11.89 2.06 3.01
C SER A 64 13.07 2.37 2.09
N SER A 65 14.26 2.48 2.66
CA SER A 65 15.50 2.67 1.90
C SER A 65 15.82 1.45 1.04
N ASN A 66 15.52 0.23 1.51
CA ASN A 66 15.73 -1.00 0.76
C ASN A 66 14.87 -1.06 -0.51
N MET A 67 13.59 -0.67 -0.40
CA MET A 67 12.70 -0.57 -1.55
C MET A 67 13.24 0.41 -2.59
N LEU A 68 13.66 1.59 -2.16
CA LEU A 68 14.20 2.61 -3.06
C LEU A 68 15.54 2.21 -3.71
N GLN A 69 16.37 1.43 -3.02
CA GLN A 69 17.59 0.90 -3.61
C GLN A 69 17.24 -0.05 -4.77
N VAL A 70 16.37 -1.04 -4.53
CA VAL A 70 15.92 -1.97 -5.57
C VAL A 70 15.24 -1.23 -6.73
N ALA A 71 14.37 -0.25 -6.44
CA ALA A 71 13.76 0.58 -7.47
C ALA A 71 14.79 1.36 -8.29
N GLY A 72 15.85 1.86 -7.64
CA GLY A 72 16.93 2.57 -8.31
C GLY A 72 17.72 1.69 -9.27
N ASP A 73 18.09 0.50 -8.84
CA ASP A 73 18.84 -0.48 -9.65
C ASP A 73 17.98 -0.97 -10.84
N PHE A 74 16.67 -1.08 -10.64
CA PHE A 74 15.72 -1.51 -11.65
C PHE A 74 15.39 -0.43 -12.68
N LEU A 75 15.08 0.82 -12.22
CA LEU A 75 14.53 1.87 -13.09
C LEU A 75 15.59 2.76 -13.77
N ARG A 76 16.69 3.10 -13.07
CA ARG A 76 17.68 4.05 -13.59
C ARG A 76 18.36 3.65 -14.89
N PRO A 77 18.69 2.36 -15.12
CA PRO A 77 19.30 1.95 -16.37
C PRO A 77 18.46 2.25 -17.61
N ARG A 78 17.12 2.23 -17.45
CA ARG A 78 16.17 2.42 -18.56
C ARG A 78 15.67 3.86 -18.69
N PHE A 79 15.41 4.53 -17.57
CA PHE A 79 14.72 5.83 -17.56
C PHE A 79 15.61 7.02 -17.17
N GLY A 80 16.82 6.77 -16.69
CA GLY A 80 17.80 7.82 -16.40
C GLY A 80 17.26 8.96 -15.54
N SER A 81 17.28 10.17 -16.08
CA SER A 81 16.82 11.38 -15.39
C SER A 81 15.30 11.57 -15.31
N GLN A 82 14.53 10.72 -15.99
CA GLN A 82 13.06 10.75 -15.91
C GLN A 82 12.54 10.25 -14.56
N ILE A 83 13.35 9.51 -13.81
CA ILE A 83 13.00 9.02 -12.47
C ILE A 83 13.85 9.66 -11.38
N ARG A 84 13.21 10.15 -10.33
CA ARG A 84 13.84 10.48 -9.06
C ARG A 84 13.24 9.62 -7.96
N LEU A 85 14.07 9.17 -7.02
CA LEU A 85 13.64 8.38 -5.88
C LEU A 85 13.94 9.16 -4.60
N VAL A 86 12.93 9.23 -3.72
CA VAL A 86 12.97 10.07 -2.52
C VAL A 86 12.51 9.26 -1.32
N LEU A 87 13.36 9.19 -0.30
CA LEU A 87 13.01 8.61 1.00
C LEU A 87 12.18 9.63 1.78
N ALA A 88 10.87 9.41 1.89
CA ALA A 88 9.98 10.31 2.62
C ALA A 88 8.71 9.61 3.10
N ASP A 89 8.11 10.20 4.15
CA ASP A 89 6.80 9.82 4.65
C ASP A 89 5.70 10.46 3.77
N ALA A 90 4.74 9.65 3.30
CA ALA A 90 3.60 10.12 2.53
C ALA A 90 2.76 11.19 3.26
N ALA A 91 2.71 11.14 4.59
CA ALA A 91 2.05 12.15 5.40
C ALA A 91 2.83 13.50 5.48
N ARG A 92 4.06 13.55 4.96
CA ARG A 92 4.95 14.74 5.00
C ARG A 92 5.81 14.81 3.75
N LEU A 93 5.17 14.90 2.58
CA LEU A 93 5.87 14.97 1.31
C LEU A 93 6.72 16.24 1.22
N PRO A 94 7.99 16.13 0.78
CA PRO A 94 8.90 17.29 0.64
C PRO A 94 8.68 18.05 -0.68
N VAL A 95 7.42 18.12 -1.14
CA VAL A 95 7.03 18.69 -2.43
C VAL A 95 5.81 19.57 -2.22
N VAL A 96 5.81 20.77 -2.80
CA VAL A 96 4.69 21.72 -2.73
C VAL A 96 4.36 22.22 -4.12
N ALA A 97 3.09 22.14 -4.50
CA ALA A 97 2.50 22.68 -5.74
C ALA A 97 3.33 22.38 -7.01
N ALA A 98 3.89 21.18 -7.10
CA ALA A 98 4.77 20.82 -8.21
C ALA A 98 4.25 19.65 -9.06
N ALA A 99 3.44 18.75 -8.51
CA ALA A 99 2.98 17.56 -9.21
C ALA A 99 1.68 17.81 -9.98
N ASP A 100 1.61 17.28 -11.18
CA ASP A 100 0.40 17.28 -12.02
C ASP A 100 -0.55 16.16 -11.59
N ALA A 101 0.02 15.04 -11.13
CA ALA A 101 -0.76 13.91 -10.63
C ALA A 101 -0.03 13.16 -9.51
N ILE A 102 -0.82 12.47 -8.69
CA ILE A 102 -0.34 11.51 -7.69
C ILE A 102 -0.96 10.15 -8.02
N PHE A 103 -0.10 9.14 -8.09
CA PHE A 103 -0.43 7.75 -8.21
C PHE A 103 -0.02 7.04 -6.91
N SER A 104 -0.84 6.10 -6.43
CA SER A 104 -0.46 5.29 -5.26
C SER A 104 -1.23 3.98 -5.23
N THR A 105 -0.54 2.89 -4.95
CA THR A 105 -1.18 1.59 -4.77
C THR A 105 -0.64 0.86 -3.54
N ALA A 106 -1.52 0.16 -2.85
CA ALA A 106 -1.19 -0.68 -1.69
C ALA A 106 -0.40 0.04 -0.56
N THR A 107 -0.53 1.36 -0.44
CA THR A 107 0.29 2.18 0.45
C THR A 107 -0.50 2.88 1.56
N PHE A 108 -1.61 3.55 1.25
CA PHE A 108 -2.25 4.46 2.19
C PHE A 108 -2.72 3.79 3.48
N HIS A 109 -3.14 2.54 3.43
CA HIS A 109 -3.51 1.79 4.64
C HIS A 109 -2.35 1.57 5.64
N TRP A 110 -1.11 1.85 5.26
CA TRP A 110 0.04 1.89 6.16
C TRP A 110 0.24 3.24 6.86
N VAL A 111 -0.51 4.27 6.47
CA VAL A 111 -0.46 5.61 7.05
C VAL A 111 -1.61 5.77 8.01
N ARG A 112 -1.32 5.85 9.31
CA ARG A 112 -2.38 5.90 10.34
C ARG A 112 -3.17 7.21 10.35
N ASP A 113 -2.55 8.34 10.03
CA ASP A 113 -3.20 9.64 9.97
C ASP A 113 -3.54 10.01 8.51
N HIS A 114 -4.68 9.49 8.02
CA HIS A 114 -5.19 9.80 6.69
C HIS A 114 -5.54 11.29 6.52
N ALA A 115 -5.92 12.00 7.58
CA ALA A 115 -6.18 13.43 7.48
C ALA A 115 -4.89 14.19 7.14
N GLN A 116 -3.79 13.85 7.80
CA GLN A 116 -2.48 14.43 7.48
C GLN A 116 -1.96 13.95 6.12
N LEU A 117 -2.16 12.68 5.76
CA LEU A 117 -1.83 12.16 4.44
C LEU A 117 -2.49 12.99 3.34
N PHE A 118 -3.81 13.17 3.38
CA PHE A 118 -4.53 13.89 2.32
C PHE A 118 -4.15 15.37 2.27
N ARG A 119 -3.88 16.04 3.40
CA ARG A 119 -3.30 17.40 3.41
C ARG A 119 -1.94 17.45 2.72
N SER A 120 -1.09 16.45 2.96
CA SER A 120 0.24 16.35 2.32
C SER A 120 0.13 16.16 0.80
N LEU A 121 -0.76 15.26 0.35
CA LEU A 121 -1.02 15.04 -1.08
C LEU A 121 -1.58 16.31 -1.74
N TYR A 122 -2.54 16.98 -1.09
CA TYR A 122 -3.11 18.24 -1.57
C TYR A 122 -2.06 19.34 -1.74
N ALA A 123 -1.19 19.47 -0.75
CA ALA A 123 -0.10 20.47 -0.80
C ALA A 123 0.90 20.19 -1.93
N ALA A 124 1.17 18.92 -2.23
CA ALA A 124 2.11 18.52 -3.28
C ALA A 124 1.59 18.77 -4.70
N LEU A 125 0.28 18.74 -4.89
CA LEU A 125 -0.35 18.95 -6.21
C LEU A 125 -0.36 20.42 -6.62
N LYS A 126 -0.16 20.67 -7.91
CA LYS A 126 -0.52 21.92 -8.57
C LYS A 126 -2.04 22.16 -8.51
N PRO A 127 -2.52 23.43 -8.63
CA PRO A 127 -3.93 23.66 -8.98
C PRO A 127 -4.35 22.83 -10.19
N GLY A 128 -5.54 22.23 -10.14
CA GLY A 128 -6.04 21.31 -11.18
C GLY A 128 -5.45 19.90 -11.16
N GLY A 129 -4.45 19.64 -10.31
CA GLY A 129 -3.80 18.34 -10.16
C GLY A 129 -4.74 17.27 -9.58
N ARG A 130 -4.41 16.00 -9.79
CA ARG A 130 -5.28 14.86 -9.45
C ARG A 130 -4.59 13.76 -8.67
N VAL A 131 -5.36 13.04 -7.87
CA VAL A 131 -4.94 11.81 -7.19
C VAL A 131 -5.72 10.63 -7.75
N VAL A 132 -5.02 9.54 -8.07
CA VAL A 132 -5.62 8.23 -8.34
C VAL A 132 -4.90 7.20 -7.48
N ALA A 133 -5.64 6.57 -6.58
CA ALA A 133 -5.04 5.64 -5.64
C ALA A 133 -5.92 4.42 -5.36
N GLN A 134 -5.30 3.36 -4.84
CA GLN A 134 -6.00 2.20 -4.30
C GLN A 134 -5.22 1.64 -3.10
N CYS A 135 -5.94 1.30 -2.04
CA CYS A 135 -5.35 0.65 -0.87
C CYS A 135 -6.34 -0.37 -0.26
N GLY A 136 -5.94 -1.06 0.79
CA GLY A 136 -6.88 -1.80 1.63
C GLY A 136 -7.82 -0.83 2.33
N GLY A 137 -9.11 -1.17 2.45
CA GLY A 137 -10.08 -0.34 3.15
C GLY A 137 -11.32 -1.12 3.59
N GLY A 138 -12.13 -0.55 4.46
CA GLY A 138 -13.29 -1.21 5.03
C GLY A 138 -12.93 -2.53 5.74
N PRO A 139 -13.62 -3.65 5.45
CA PRO A 139 -13.35 -4.94 6.09
C PRO A 139 -12.18 -5.71 5.43
N ASN A 140 -11.16 -4.99 4.93
CA ASN A 140 -10.01 -5.61 4.27
C ASN A 140 -9.33 -6.64 5.16
N ILE A 141 -9.23 -7.89 4.71
CA ILE A 141 -8.65 -9.05 5.42
C ILE A 141 -9.16 -9.21 6.86
N ALA A 142 -10.43 -8.91 7.09
CA ALA A 142 -11.03 -8.92 8.43
C ALA A 142 -10.89 -10.29 9.11
N ARG A 143 -11.12 -11.38 8.38
CA ARG A 143 -10.97 -12.74 8.94
C ARG A 143 -9.57 -13.03 9.46
N LEU A 144 -8.54 -12.59 8.74
CA LEU A 144 -7.16 -12.78 9.18
C LEU A 144 -6.86 -11.89 10.40
N HIS A 145 -7.35 -10.66 10.40
CA HIS A 145 -7.20 -9.73 11.53
C HIS A 145 -7.84 -10.25 12.81
N ASP A 146 -9.09 -10.72 12.73
CA ASP A 146 -9.82 -11.27 13.88
C ASP A 146 -9.10 -12.50 14.45
N ARG A 147 -8.57 -13.35 13.59
CA ARG A 147 -7.77 -14.52 14.00
C ARG A 147 -6.44 -14.13 14.66
N ALA A 148 -5.75 -13.16 14.06
CA ALA A 148 -4.50 -12.66 14.64
C ALA A 148 -4.76 -12.01 16.00
N ALA A 149 -5.83 -11.20 16.13
CA ALA A 149 -6.24 -10.60 17.40
C ALA A 149 -6.51 -11.67 18.46
N ALA A 150 -7.28 -12.71 18.12
CA ALA A 150 -7.55 -13.82 19.03
C ALA A 150 -6.27 -14.57 19.46
N LEU A 151 -5.33 -14.80 18.54
CA LEU A 151 -4.05 -15.44 18.87
C LEU A 151 -3.19 -14.56 19.77
N MET A 152 -3.19 -13.24 19.57
CA MET A 152 -2.44 -12.31 20.43
C MET A 152 -2.92 -12.32 21.88
N GLU A 153 -4.13 -12.79 22.16
CA GLU A 153 -4.67 -12.95 23.51
C GLU A 153 -4.34 -14.31 24.15
N GLU A 154 -3.88 -15.29 23.36
CA GLU A 154 -3.52 -16.61 23.89
C GLU A 154 -2.27 -16.53 24.80
N PRO A 155 -2.19 -17.33 25.88
CA PRO A 155 -1.11 -17.25 26.87
C PRO A 155 0.31 -17.35 26.26
N THR A 156 0.46 -18.08 25.16
CA THR A 156 1.73 -18.23 24.43
C THR A 156 2.20 -16.93 23.80
N PHE A 157 1.27 -16.12 23.27
CA PHE A 157 1.59 -14.94 22.49
C PHE A 157 1.36 -13.62 23.24
N ALA A 158 0.39 -13.58 24.16
CA ALA A 158 0.00 -12.36 24.86
C ALA A 158 1.13 -11.55 25.48
N PRO A 159 2.18 -12.17 26.10
CA PRO A 159 3.29 -11.41 26.66
C PRO A 159 4.07 -10.58 25.64
N HIS A 160 4.01 -10.94 24.36
CA HIS A 160 4.74 -10.26 23.27
C HIS A 160 3.96 -9.09 22.66
N PHE A 161 2.64 -9.00 22.90
CA PHE A 161 1.76 -8.00 22.28
C PHE A 161 1.27 -6.92 23.24
N THR A 162 1.81 -6.82 24.45
CA THR A 162 1.41 -5.81 25.45
C THR A 162 1.51 -4.36 24.98
N SER A 163 2.41 -4.09 24.01
CA SER A 163 2.61 -2.78 23.39
C SER A 163 2.09 -2.72 21.94
N TRP A 164 1.33 -3.71 21.51
CA TRP A 164 0.81 -3.76 20.16
C TRP A 164 -0.05 -2.54 19.82
N ARG A 165 0.20 -2.01 18.66
CA ARG A 165 -0.67 -1.00 18.02
C ARG A 165 -0.86 -1.40 16.58
N ASP A 166 -2.11 -1.56 16.19
CA ASP A 166 -2.45 -1.87 14.82
C ASP A 166 -1.78 -0.87 13.85
N PRO A 167 -0.94 -1.35 12.92
CA PRO A 167 -0.24 -0.47 12.00
C PRO A 167 -1.10 0.02 10.84
N TRP A 168 -2.28 -0.54 10.64
CA TRP A 168 -3.14 -0.23 9.48
C TRP A 168 -4.27 0.74 9.82
N GLU A 169 -4.68 1.46 8.81
CA GLU A 169 -5.91 2.26 8.78
C GLU A 169 -6.73 1.81 7.56
N PHE A 170 -7.73 0.96 7.78
CA PHE A 170 -8.66 0.50 6.73
C PHE A 170 -9.93 1.36 6.75
N ALA A 171 -9.81 2.59 6.28
CA ALA A 171 -10.94 3.50 6.21
C ALA A 171 -12.00 3.04 5.21
N ASP A 172 -13.26 3.34 5.49
CA ASP A 172 -14.36 3.20 4.55
C ASP A 172 -14.47 4.40 3.59
N THR A 173 -15.37 4.31 2.61
CA THR A 173 -15.60 5.38 1.63
C THR A 173 -16.11 6.67 2.27
N ALA A 174 -17.02 6.59 3.23
CA ALA A 174 -17.61 7.76 3.87
C ALA A 174 -16.58 8.55 4.67
N THR A 175 -15.75 7.84 5.44
CA THR A 175 -14.65 8.44 6.20
C THR A 175 -13.58 9.03 5.28
N THR A 176 -13.26 8.33 4.19
CA THR A 176 -12.28 8.80 3.20
C THR A 176 -12.77 10.06 2.50
N ASN A 177 -14.04 10.11 2.08
CA ASN A 177 -14.63 11.30 1.44
C ASN A 177 -14.53 12.52 2.36
N ARG A 178 -14.98 12.40 3.62
CA ARG A 178 -14.87 13.51 4.58
C ARG A 178 -13.45 14.01 4.75
N ARG A 179 -12.47 13.11 4.84
CA ARG A 179 -11.05 13.48 5.00
C ARG A 179 -10.49 14.17 3.76
N LEU A 180 -10.89 13.75 2.56
CA LEU A 180 -10.52 14.39 1.29
C LEU A 180 -11.14 15.79 1.18
N GLU A 181 -12.44 15.94 1.48
CA GLU A 181 -13.14 17.23 1.51
C GLU A 181 -12.47 18.20 2.50
N GLN A 182 -12.15 17.73 3.72
CA GLN A 182 -11.45 18.52 4.74
C GLN A 182 -10.04 18.92 4.31
N ALA A 183 -9.39 18.17 3.43
CA ALA A 183 -8.10 18.53 2.85
C ALA A 183 -8.23 19.51 1.68
N GLY A 184 -9.44 19.80 1.19
CA GLY A 184 -9.73 20.75 0.11
C GLY A 184 -9.89 20.12 -1.27
N PHE A 185 -9.93 18.78 -1.37
CA PHE A 185 -10.18 18.11 -2.66
C PHE A 185 -11.64 18.26 -3.10
N GLU A 186 -11.82 18.24 -4.41
CA GLU A 186 -13.10 18.22 -5.11
C GLU A 186 -13.18 17.03 -6.09
N ALA A 187 -14.33 16.87 -6.77
CA ALA A 187 -14.60 15.78 -7.71
C ALA A 187 -14.23 14.40 -7.14
N ILE A 188 -14.50 14.22 -5.86
CA ILE A 188 -14.13 13.03 -5.11
C ILE A 188 -14.99 11.85 -5.57
N ARG A 189 -14.31 10.75 -5.90
CA ARG A 189 -14.92 9.46 -6.22
C ARG A 189 -14.21 8.39 -5.42
N THR A 190 -14.95 7.71 -4.57
CA THR A 190 -14.43 6.54 -3.84
C THR A 190 -15.33 5.35 -4.05
N SER A 191 -14.75 4.18 -4.09
CA SER A 191 -15.48 2.91 -4.10
C SER A 191 -14.75 1.86 -3.29
N LEU A 192 -15.51 0.97 -2.68
CA LEU A 192 -14.98 -0.17 -1.96
C LEU A 192 -15.41 -1.44 -2.71
N VAL A 193 -14.44 -2.21 -3.17
CA VAL A 193 -14.66 -3.37 -4.04
C VAL A 193 -14.05 -4.61 -3.41
N PRO A 194 -14.79 -5.73 -3.28
CA PRO A 194 -14.22 -7.00 -2.87
C PRO A 194 -13.22 -7.51 -3.91
N ALA A 195 -12.10 -8.02 -3.43
CA ALA A 195 -11.04 -8.58 -4.25
C ALA A 195 -10.43 -9.82 -3.57
N PRO A 196 -11.25 -10.84 -3.26
CA PRO A 196 -10.78 -12.00 -2.51
C PRO A 196 -9.64 -12.70 -3.26
N LEU A 197 -8.67 -13.20 -2.51
CA LEU A 197 -7.50 -13.91 -3.02
C LEU A 197 -7.42 -15.28 -2.39
N VAL A 198 -7.57 -16.32 -3.16
CA VAL A 198 -7.43 -17.72 -2.71
C VAL A 198 -6.01 -18.17 -2.99
N GLN A 199 -5.32 -18.66 -1.96
CA GLN A 199 -4.02 -19.29 -2.13
C GLN A 199 -4.22 -20.77 -2.48
N PRO A 200 -3.34 -21.37 -3.32
CA PRO A 200 -3.54 -22.73 -3.83
C PRO A 200 -3.42 -23.81 -2.74
N ASP A 201 -2.63 -23.54 -1.70
CA ASP A 201 -2.37 -24.47 -0.62
C ASP A 201 -1.89 -23.76 0.66
N ALA A 202 -1.69 -24.56 1.72
CA ALA A 202 -1.24 -24.06 3.01
C ALA A 202 0.16 -23.42 2.95
N GLN A 203 1.07 -23.96 2.15
CA GLN A 203 2.44 -23.43 2.04
C GLN A 203 2.45 -22.07 1.34
N ALA A 204 1.70 -21.92 0.27
CA ALA A 204 1.54 -20.65 -0.43
C ALA A 204 0.87 -19.59 0.47
N PHE A 205 -0.15 -19.99 1.22
CA PHE A 205 -0.81 -19.12 2.19
C PHE A 205 0.17 -18.66 3.28
N GLN A 206 0.93 -19.58 3.88
CA GLN A 206 1.94 -19.23 4.89
C GLN A 206 2.98 -18.25 4.34
N THR A 207 3.53 -18.55 3.18
CA THR A 207 4.53 -17.70 2.53
C THR A 207 3.97 -16.29 2.28
N PHE A 208 2.75 -16.23 1.76
CA PHE A 208 2.10 -14.95 1.44
C PHE A 208 1.82 -14.13 2.71
N ILE A 209 1.16 -14.70 3.73
CA ILE A 209 0.84 -13.95 4.95
C ILE A 209 2.10 -13.53 5.71
N THR A 210 3.13 -14.34 5.75
CA THR A 210 4.42 -14.02 6.38
C THR A 210 5.08 -12.83 5.71
N THR A 211 5.12 -12.83 4.38
CA THR A 211 5.85 -11.80 3.60
C THR A 211 5.06 -10.51 3.45
N VAL A 212 3.74 -10.59 3.23
CA VAL A 212 2.93 -9.43 2.81
C VAL A 212 2.16 -8.82 3.98
N ILE A 213 1.67 -9.66 4.93
CA ILE A 213 0.71 -9.19 5.93
C ILE A 213 1.27 -9.24 7.35
N CYS A 214 1.72 -10.41 7.83
CA CYS A 214 2.02 -10.64 9.24
C CYS A 214 3.35 -10.05 9.73
N HIS A 215 4.15 -9.46 8.85
CA HIS A 215 5.43 -8.86 9.22
C HIS A 215 5.37 -7.97 10.49
N PRO A 216 4.35 -7.12 10.72
CA PRO A 216 4.23 -6.38 11.98
C PRO A 216 4.06 -7.27 13.21
N HIS A 217 3.24 -8.32 13.12
CA HIS A 217 3.04 -9.26 14.22
C HIS A 217 4.33 -10.02 14.54
N LEU A 218 4.99 -10.54 13.50
CA LEU A 218 6.20 -11.34 13.66
C LEU A 218 7.35 -10.55 14.26
N ALA A 219 7.41 -9.23 14.01
CA ALA A 219 8.41 -8.36 14.63
C ALA A 219 8.28 -8.22 16.16
N HIS A 220 7.13 -8.56 16.73
CA HIS A 220 6.91 -8.59 18.18
C HIS A 220 7.31 -9.92 18.83
N LEU A 221 7.41 -10.99 18.06
CA LEU A 221 7.69 -12.33 18.55
C LEU A 221 9.19 -12.56 18.68
N ALA A 222 9.63 -12.96 19.88
CA ALA A 222 11.03 -12.98 20.29
C ALA A 222 11.88 -14.07 19.62
N SER A 223 11.26 -15.08 18.99
CA SER A 223 12.01 -16.18 18.39
C SER A 223 11.37 -16.68 17.09
N PRO A 224 12.17 -17.26 16.17
CA PRO A 224 11.64 -17.89 14.96
C PRO A 224 10.59 -18.96 15.26
N ALA A 225 10.76 -19.75 16.32
CA ALA A 225 9.80 -20.79 16.70
C ALA A 225 8.42 -20.20 17.08
N LEU A 226 8.37 -19.04 17.75
CA LEU A 226 7.11 -18.34 18.03
C LEU A 226 6.50 -17.74 16.77
N GLN A 227 7.32 -17.20 15.87
CA GLN A 227 6.89 -16.69 14.59
C GLN A 227 6.25 -17.80 13.74
N ASP A 228 6.92 -18.96 13.64
CA ASP A 228 6.42 -20.12 12.93
C ASP A 228 5.11 -20.63 13.51
N ALA A 229 5.03 -20.76 14.84
CA ALA A 229 3.82 -21.19 15.56
C ALA A 229 2.64 -20.26 15.27
N PHE A 230 2.84 -18.94 15.32
CA PHE A 230 1.80 -17.94 15.03
C PHE A 230 1.26 -18.08 13.60
N VAL A 231 2.15 -18.21 12.63
CA VAL A 231 1.77 -18.37 11.21
C VAL A 231 1.08 -19.73 10.97
N GLN A 232 1.57 -20.80 11.59
CA GLN A 232 0.94 -22.14 11.49
C GLN A 232 -0.47 -22.14 12.07
N ASP A 233 -0.70 -21.47 13.20
CA ASP A 233 -2.05 -21.38 13.79
C ASP A 233 -3.01 -20.57 12.91
N LEU A 234 -2.57 -19.46 12.32
CA LEU A 234 -3.35 -18.72 11.33
C LEU A 234 -3.70 -19.59 10.13
N THR A 235 -2.72 -20.34 9.62
CA THR A 235 -2.89 -21.24 8.46
C THR A 235 -3.86 -22.37 8.76
N ARG A 236 -3.74 -23.01 9.94
CA ARG A 236 -4.65 -24.06 10.38
C ARG A 236 -6.10 -23.56 10.48
N LYS A 237 -6.31 -22.33 10.98
CA LYS A 237 -7.64 -21.70 11.02
C LYS A 237 -8.16 -21.41 9.60
N ALA A 238 -7.30 -20.96 8.69
CA ALA A 238 -7.66 -20.66 7.30
C ALA A 238 -7.97 -21.92 6.46
N SER A 239 -7.42 -23.09 6.80
CA SER A 239 -7.72 -24.34 6.08
C SER A 239 -9.17 -24.79 6.22
N SER A 240 -9.89 -24.29 7.23
CA SER A 240 -11.31 -24.58 7.48
C SER A 240 -12.27 -23.58 6.81
N ASP A 241 -11.75 -22.60 6.07
CA ASP A 241 -12.58 -21.63 5.33
C ASP A 241 -13.24 -22.28 4.10
N ASN A 242 -14.20 -21.58 3.53
CA ASN A 242 -14.81 -21.96 2.27
C ASN A 242 -14.84 -20.73 1.32
N PRO A 243 -13.96 -20.69 0.31
CA PRO A 243 -12.92 -21.68 0.00
C PRO A 243 -11.76 -21.62 1.03
N PRO A 244 -11.00 -22.73 1.20
CA PRO A 244 -9.81 -22.73 2.07
C PRO A 244 -8.78 -21.71 1.61
N PHE A 245 -8.03 -21.16 2.58
CA PHE A 245 -6.93 -20.20 2.34
C PHE A 245 -7.32 -18.94 1.59
N GLU A 246 -8.57 -18.50 1.67
CA GLU A 246 -9.04 -17.26 1.12
C GLU A 246 -8.67 -16.09 2.05
N LEU A 247 -8.09 -15.04 1.46
CA LEU A 247 -7.90 -13.72 2.05
C LEU A 247 -9.01 -12.80 1.52
N ASP A 248 -9.86 -12.31 2.39
CA ASP A 248 -11.01 -11.47 2.10
C ASP A 248 -10.59 -10.01 1.85
N TYR A 249 -9.78 -9.78 0.81
CA TYR A 249 -9.34 -8.44 0.44
C TYR A 249 -10.50 -7.54 0.00
N TRP A 250 -10.43 -6.29 0.47
CA TRP A 250 -11.27 -5.20 0.00
C TRP A 250 -10.41 -4.04 -0.46
N ARG A 251 -10.68 -3.52 -1.65
CA ARG A 251 -9.89 -2.46 -2.26
C ARG A 251 -10.67 -1.15 -2.24
N LEU A 252 -10.17 -0.17 -1.48
CA LEU A 252 -10.63 1.20 -1.49
C LEU A 252 -9.98 1.93 -2.65
N ASN A 253 -10.77 2.30 -3.64
CA ASN A 253 -10.36 3.15 -4.75
C ASN A 253 -10.62 4.60 -4.41
N ILE A 254 -9.71 5.47 -4.80
CA ILE A 254 -9.74 6.91 -4.50
C ILE A 254 -9.38 7.67 -5.77
N GLU A 255 -10.25 8.59 -6.17
CA GLU A 255 -9.98 9.60 -7.19
C GLU A 255 -10.44 10.95 -6.66
N ALA A 256 -9.60 11.96 -6.80
CA ALA A 256 -9.93 13.32 -6.36
C ALA A 256 -9.10 14.35 -7.14
N ARG A 257 -9.55 15.60 -7.17
CA ARG A 257 -8.86 16.71 -7.80
C ARG A 257 -8.62 17.84 -6.82
N LYS A 258 -7.49 18.51 -6.97
CA LYS A 258 -7.27 19.82 -6.37
C LYS A 258 -7.95 20.86 -7.26
N PRO A 259 -8.73 21.82 -6.72
CA PRO A 259 -9.28 22.94 -7.49
C PRO A 259 -8.23 23.59 -8.38
N ALA A 260 -8.67 24.15 -9.51
CA ALA A 260 -7.79 24.83 -10.46
C ALA A 260 -7.39 26.25 -9.97
N ASP A 261 -8.21 26.80 -9.07
CA ASP A 261 -8.06 28.15 -8.47
C ASP A 261 -8.23 28.12 -6.95
#